data_5c923f0bc8145d552f39ffd1680873b6
#
_entry.id   5c923f0bc8145d552f39ffd1680873b6
#
_cell.length_a   1.000
_cell.length_b   1.000
_cell.length_c   1.000
_cell.angle_alpha   90.00
_cell.angle_beta   90.00
_cell.angle_gamma   90.00
#
_symmetry.space_group_name_H-M   'P 1'
#
loop_
_entity.id
_entity.type
_entity.pdbx_description
1 polymer ?
#
loop_
_entity_poly.entity_id
_entity_poly.type
_entity_poly.pdbx_seq_one_letter_code
_entity_poly.pdbx_strand_id
1 'polypeptide(L)' 'MSSDAELICSSKGCTTAAKHQVVWNNPKLHTPDRRKIWLACDEHEEHLRTFLAARGFYRATEPLDPSR' A
#
# COMPACT_ATOMS: atom_id res chain seq x y z
N MET A 1 -15.21 -15.93 -8.40
CA MET A 1 -14.93 -15.46 -8.28
C MET A 1 -14.38 -14.38 -8.43
N SER A 2 -14.38 -13.84 -8.65
CA SER A 2 -13.87 -12.79 -9.04
C SER A 2 -13.49 -11.81 -8.08
N SER A 3 -13.80 -12.00 -6.96
CA SER A 3 -13.48 -11.05 -5.97
C SER A 3 -12.03 -10.80 -5.89
N ASP A 4 -11.26 -11.73 -6.27
CA ASP A 4 -9.86 -11.53 -6.21
C ASP A 4 -9.40 -10.47 -7.17
N ALA A 5 -10.21 -10.09 -8.10
CA ALA A 5 -9.83 -9.04 -9.00
C ALA A 5 -9.95 -7.67 -8.39
N GLU A 6 -10.54 -7.57 -7.23
CA GLU A 6 -10.80 -6.28 -6.66
C GLU A 6 -9.68 -5.85 -5.75
N LEU A 7 -8.80 -5.02 -6.27
CA LEU A 7 -7.74 -4.44 -5.49
C LEU A 7 -8.19 -3.06 -5.06
N ILE A 8 -8.57 -2.94 -3.81
CA ILE A 8 -9.10 -1.68 -3.32
C ILE A 8 -8.16 -1.07 -2.29
N CYS A 9 -8.35 0.22 -2.06
CA CYS A 9 -7.52 0.98 -1.15
C CYS A 9 -7.57 0.40 0.27
N SER A 10 -6.42 0.38 0.94
CA SER A 10 -6.32 -0.15 2.29
C SER A 10 -6.81 0.83 3.34
N SER A 11 -7.04 2.07 2.99
CA SER A 11 -7.47 3.05 3.96
C SER A 11 -8.81 2.64 4.53
N LYS A 12 -8.95 2.78 5.84
CA LYS A 12 -10.15 2.33 6.51
C LYS A 12 -11.37 3.03 5.93
N GLY A 13 -12.36 2.23 5.56
CA GLY A 13 -13.60 2.78 5.02
C GLY A 13 -13.55 3.12 3.55
N CYS A 14 -12.40 3.00 2.91
CA CYS A 14 -12.28 3.32 1.50
C CYS A 14 -12.47 2.06 0.66
N THR A 15 -13.34 2.15 -0.34
CA THR A 15 -13.57 1.04 -1.26
C THR A 15 -13.18 1.39 -2.69
N THR A 16 -12.46 2.49 -2.86
CA THR A 16 -12.03 2.92 -4.18
C THR A 16 -10.95 1.99 -4.71
N ALA A 17 -10.94 1.77 -6.02
CA ALA A 17 -9.94 0.93 -6.63
C ALA A 17 -8.55 1.46 -6.33
N ALA A 18 -7.64 0.58 -5.99
CA ALA A 18 -6.27 0.97 -5.69
C ALA A 18 -5.50 1.21 -6.98
N LYS A 19 -4.61 2.18 -6.94
CA LYS A 19 -3.77 2.50 -8.08
C LYS A 19 -2.30 2.52 -7.73
N HIS A 20 -1.97 2.38 -6.46
CA HIS A 20 -0.59 2.43 -5.99
C HIS A 20 -0.31 1.33 -5.01
N GLN A 21 0.93 0.88 -4.98
CA GLN A 21 1.40 -0.06 -3.97
C GLN A 21 2.39 0.69 -3.10
N VAL A 22 2.07 0.83 -1.82
CA VAL A 22 2.96 1.50 -0.88
C VAL A 22 3.76 0.42 -0.16
N VAL A 23 5.04 0.35 -0.46
CA VAL A 23 5.92 -0.69 0.07
C VAL A 23 6.51 -0.21 1.39
N TRP A 24 6.47 -1.05 2.40
CA TRP A 24 6.94 -0.67 3.71
C TRP A 24 7.49 -1.88 4.46
N ASN A 25 8.17 -1.60 5.55
CA ASN A 25 8.76 -2.62 6.39
C ASN A 25 8.89 -2.08 7.79
N ASN A 26 8.52 -2.88 8.78
CA ASN A 26 8.69 -2.51 10.17
C ASN A 26 9.91 -3.26 10.71
N PRO A 27 11.05 -2.59 10.86
CA PRO A 27 12.28 -3.27 11.24
C PRO A 27 12.25 -3.94 12.61
N LYS A 28 11.28 -3.58 13.43
CA LYS A 28 11.15 -4.23 14.74
C LYS A 28 10.41 -5.55 14.65
N LEU A 29 9.64 -5.76 13.60
CA LEU A 29 8.84 -6.95 13.43
C LEU A 29 9.27 -7.79 12.24
N HIS A 30 9.91 -7.19 11.27
CA HIS A 30 10.24 -7.85 10.02
C HIS A 30 11.73 -7.85 9.77
N THR A 31 12.21 -8.87 9.08
CA THR A 31 13.59 -8.84 8.61
C THR A 31 13.72 -7.80 7.50
N PRO A 32 14.94 -7.33 7.23
CA PRO A 32 15.10 -6.26 6.24
C PRO A 32 14.64 -6.62 4.83
N ASP A 33 14.63 -7.90 4.49
CA ASP A 33 14.21 -8.31 3.17
C ASP A 33 12.71 -8.54 3.08
N ARG A 34 11.97 -8.42 4.16
CA ARG A 34 10.54 -8.59 4.14
C ARG A 34 9.89 -7.38 3.47
N ARG A 35 9.00 -7.65 2.55
CA ARG A 35 8.33 -6.60 1.81
C ARG A 35 6.84 -6.65 2.11
N LYS A 36 6.33 -5.61 2.74
CA LYS A 36 4.90 -5.48 2.99
C LYS A 36 4.34 -4.45 2.05
N ILE A 37 3.11 -4.61 1.66
CA ILE A 37 2.48 -3.71 0.69
C ILE A 37 1.10 -3.31 1.18
N TRP A 38 0.83 -2.00 1.14
CA TRP A 38 -0.51 -1.47 1.32
C TRP A 38 -0.97 -0.94 -0.01
N LEU A 39 -2.19 -1.25 -0.39
CA LEU A 39 -2.77 -0.72 -1.62
C LEU A 39 -3.41 0.62 -1.32
N ALA A 40 -3.29 1.55 -2.25
CA ALA A 40 -3.78 2.91 -2.05
C ALA A 40 -4.39 3.45 -3.32
N CYS A 41 -5.50 4.19 -3.16
CA CYS A 41 -6.06 4.94 -4.27
C CYS A 41 -5.32 6.28 -4.36
N ASP A 42 -5.64 7.05 -5.40
CA ASP A 42 -4.96 8.33 -5.60
C ASP A 42 -5.16 9.27 -4.42
N GLU A 43 -6.30 9.23 -3.78
CA GLU A 43 -6.58 10.15 -2.69
C GLU A 43 -5.85 9.80 -1.41
N HIS A 44 -5.59 8.53 -1.18
CA HIS A 44 -5.02 8.10 0.08
C HIS A 44 -3.56 7.71 0.00
N GLU A 45 -3.00 7.69 -1.19
CA GLU A 45 -1.61 7.30 -1.34
C GLU A 45 -0.69 8.18 -0.50
N GLU A 46 -0.89 9.49 -0.57
CA GLU A 46 -0.05 10.40 0.18
C GLU A 46 -0.27 10.23 1.67
N HIS A 47 -1.50 10.03 2.08
CA HIS A 47 -1.80 9.86 3.50
C HIS A 47 -1.13 8.62 4.06
N LEU A 48 -1.22 7.50 3.34
CA LEU A 48 -0.61 6.25 3.81
C LEU A 48 0.91 6.34 3.78
N ARG A 49 1.46 6.97 2.76
CA ARG A 49 2.89 7.15 2.66
C ARG A 49 3.41 8.00 3.81
N THR A 50 2.71 9.09 4.11
CA THR A 50 3.11 9.98 5.19
C THR A 50 3.05 9.27 6.54
N PHE A 51 2.01 8.47 6.73
CA PHE A 51 1.86 7.71 7.97
C PHE A 51 3.05 6.77 8.17
N LEU A 52 3.41 6.05 7.13
CA LEU A 52 4.52 5.09 7.22
C LEU A 52 5.86 5.79 7.33
N ALA A 53 6.03 6.90 6.62
CA ALA A 53 7.29 7.64 6.67
C ALA A 53 7.54 8.23 8.05
N ALA A 54 6.48 8.69 8.71
CA ALA A 54 6.62 9.25 10.05
C ALA A 54 7.14 8.22 11.03
N ARG A 55 6.94 6.94 10.75
CA ARG A 55 7.39 5.87 11.61
C ARG A 55 8.70 5.23 11.14
N GLY A 56 9.23 5.71 10.02
CA GLY A 56 10.44 5.13 9.46
C GLY A 56 10.20 3.82 8.76
N PHE A 57 8.96 3.49 8.43
CA PHE A 57 8.61 2.23 7.80
C PHE A 57 8.52 2.32 6.28
N TYR A 58 8.36 3.51 5.75
CA TYR A 58 8.13 3.70 4.32
C TYR A 58 9.36 3.32 3.50
N ARG A 59 9.14 2.62 2.40
CA ARG A 59 10.24 2.24 1.49
C ARG A 59 10.06 2.86 0.12
N ALA A 60 8.92 2.61 -0.52
CA ALA A 60 8.71 3.09 -1.88
C ALA A 60 7.25 3.04 -2.23
N THR A 61 6.87 3.78 -3.27
CA THR A 61 5.54 3.69 -3.84
C THR A 61 5.70 3.25 -5.29
N GLU A 62 4.97 2.21 -5.67
CA GLU A 62 5.03 1.68 -7.02
C GLU A 62 3.65 1.69 -7.63
N PRO A 63 3.55 1.87 -8.94
CA PRO A 63 2.24 1.85 -9.56
C PRO A 63 1.64 0.45 -9.51
N LEU A 64 0.34 0.41 -9.37
CA LEU A 64 -0.39 -0.85 -9.45
C LEU A 64 -1.06 -0.88 -10.80
N ASP A 65 -0.69 -1.84 -11.62
CA ASP A 65 -1.22 -1.93 -12.97
C ASP A 65 -2.19 -3.10 -13.06
N PRO A 66 -3.47 -2.84 -12.89
CA PRO A 66 -4.44 -3.93 -12.90
C PRO A 66 -4.68 -4.52 -14.27
N SER A 67 -4.18 -3.90 -15.31
CA SER A 67 -4.42 -4.41 -16.65
C SER A 67 -3.48 -5.55 -16.98
N ARG A 68 -2.56 -5.86 -16.14
CA ARG A 68 -1.60 -6.93 -16.42
C ARG A 68 -2.13 -8.28 -16.10
#